data_2b6bd2e3c950e69e98112465b65d7775
#
_entry.id   2b6bd2e3c950e69e98112465b65d7775
#
_cell.length_a   1.000
_cell.length_b   1.000
_cell.length_c   1.000
_cell.angle_alpha   90.00
_cell.angle_beta   90.00
_cell.angle_gamma   90.00
#
_symmetry.space_group_name_H-M   'P 1'
#
loop_
_entity.id
_entity.type
_entity.pdbx_description
1 polymer ?
#
loop_
_entity_poly.entity_id
_entity_poly.type
_entity_poly.pdbx_seq_one_letter_code
_entity_poly.pdbx_strand_id
1 'polypeptide(L)'
;MSELRPGAVIGFVGLGNMGHPMAERLVEAGYTVRGYDPDPAVSFGSMAGSAAEVADSAEAVVLMLPNSAVVRSVLLDDGLLARMTPGAVLIDMSSSEPVGTRELAALADERGVPMVDAPVSGGVRGAVAGSLMIMAGGDAEPVAAVRGMLEVLGKRVLHVGPVGAGHALKALNNLLSATHLLVSSEAMLVGKEFGLDPEVMLEAINGSSGSSASTVNKWPRFMLGRGFDSGFGLRLMLKDMRIAVGLAKATGRPARLGEAAVDLWAEAADRLPADADHTEILRWLEADH
;
A
#
# COMPACT_ATOMS: atom_id res chain seq x y z
N MET A 1 12.51 13.72 19.56
CA MET A 1 12.83 14.13 18.16
C MET A 1 12.08 15.41 17.81
N SER A 2 12.65 16.30 16.97
CA SER A 2 11.92 17.49 16.48
C SER A 2 10.99 17.10 15.34
N GLU A 3 9.86 17.80 15.23
CA GLU A 3 8.94 17.66 14.12
C GLU A 3 9.60 18.09 12.80
N LEU A 4 9.44 17.29 11.74
CA LEU A 4 9.90 17.65 10.40
C LEU A 4 9.03 18.79 9.84
N ARG A 5 9.66 19.85 9.41
CA ARG A 5 9.00 21.06 8.88
C ARG A 5 9.42 21.33 7.44
N PRO A 6 8.68 22.15 6.69
CA PRO A 6 9.13 22.68 5.41
C PRO A 6 10.55 23.19 5.50
N GLY A 7 11.40 22.83 4.53
CA GLY A 7 12.85 23.03 4.53
C GLY A 7 13.64 21.78 4.89
N ALA A 8 13.07 20.80 5.63
CA ALA A 8 13.74 19.55 5.93
C ALA A 8 14.11 18.76 4.65
N VAL A 9 15.24 18.06 4.71
CA VAL A 9 15.73 17.22 3.60
C VAL A 9 15.13 15.81 3.72
N ILE A 10 14.43 15.38 2.68
CA ILE A 10 13.77 14.08 2.59
C ILE A 10 14.40 13.27 1.46
N GLY A 11 14.99 12.13 1.78
CA GLY A 11 15.33 11.11 0.80
C GLY A 11 14.07 10.35 0.36
N PHE A 12 13.93 10.05 -0.93
CA PHE A 12 12.76 9.33 -1.44
C PHE A 12 13.19 8.23 -2.42
N VAL A 13 12.95 6.97 -2.10
CA VAL A 13 13.30 5.82 -2.93
C VAL A 13 12.04 5.17 -3.48
N GLY A 14 12.00 5.03 -4.82
CA GLY A 14 10.85 4.52 -5.56
C GLY A 14 9.94 5.64 -6.04
N LEU A 15 10.18 6.09 -7.28
CA LEU A 15 9.46 7.18 -7.95
C LEU A 15 8.52 6.67 -9.06
N GLY A 16 7.99 5.45 -8.88
CA GLY A 16 6.96 4.91 -9.77
C GLY A 16 5.61 5.62 -9.62
N ASN A 17 4.53 4.99 -10.11
CA ASN A 17 3.17 5.55 -10.18
C ASN A 17 2.65 6.15 -8.86
N MET A 18 3.06 5.61 -7.72
CA MET A 18 2.68 6.11 -6.40
C MET A 18 3.70 7.11 -5.85
N GLY A 19 4.99 6.75 -5.89
CA GLY A 19 6.04 7.54 -5.24
C GLY A 19 6.28 8.89 -5.90
N HIS A 20 6.23 8.97 -7.23
CA HIS A 20 6.46 10.21 -7.97
C HIS A 20 5.50 11.33 -7.52
N PRO A 21 4.16 11.17 -7.61
CA PRO A 21 3.24 12.22 -7.15
C PRO A 21 3.34 12.50 -5.65
N MET A 22 3.71 11.51 -4.83
CA MET A 22 3.94 11.74 -3.41
C MET A 22 5.17 12.63 -3.18
N ALA A 23 6.26 12.38 -3.89
CA ALA A 23 7.48 13.19 -3.81
C ALA A 23 7.25 14.63 -4.31
N GLU A 24 6.50 14.81 -5.42
CA GLU A 24 6.11 16.14 -5.91
C GLU A 24 5.33 16.93 -4.87
N ARG A 25 4.35 16.31 -4.21
CA ARG A 25 3.58 16.97 -3.15
C ARG A 25 4.44 17.42 -1.97
N LEU A 26 5.46 16.66 -1.61
CA LEU A 26 6.40 17.09 -0.56
C LEU A 26 7.20 18.32 -1.01
N VAL A 27 7.64 18.36 -2.27
CA VAL A 27 8.31 19.55 -2.83
C VAL A 27 7.36 20.76 -2.83
N GLU A 28 6.12 20.60 -3.28
CA GLU A 28 5.09 21.65 -3.27
C GLU A 28 4.82 22.18 -1.85
N ALA A 29 4.90 21.32 -0.85
CA ALA A 29 4.76 21.69 0.56
C ALA A 29 6.03 22.31 1.18
N GLY A 30 7.09 22.48 0.39
CA GLY A 30 8.32 23.15 0.79
C GLY A 30 9.40 22.26 1.39
N TYR A 31 9.28 20.93 1.29
CA TYR A 31 10.37 20.01 1.66
C TYR A 31 11.43 19.95 0.55
N THR A 32 12.68 19.74 0.92
CA THR A 32 13.75 19.47 -0.04
C THR A 32 13.83 17.97 -0.29
N VAL A 33 13.32 17.51 -1.44
CA VAL A 33 13.26 16.08 -1.76
C VAL A 33 14.40 15.67 -2.70
N ARG A 34 15.15 14.64 -2.33
CA ARG A 34 16.14 13.97 -3.15
C ARG A 34 15.68 12.56 -3.48
N GLY A 35 15.34 12.31 -4.75
CA GLY A 35 14.74 11.08 -5.21
C GLY A 35 15.74 10.08 -5.78
N TYR A 36 15.36 8.79 -5.77
CA TYR A 36 16.04 7.73 -6.50
C TYR A 36 15.03 6.70 -7.00
N ASP A 37 15.22 6.28 -8.23
CA ASP A 37 14.55 5.13 -8.85
C ASP A 37 15.58 4.37 -9.71
N PRO A 38 15.59 3.03 -9.72
CA PRO A 38 16.51 2.27 -10.56
C PRO A 38 16.17 2.35 -12.06
N ASP A 39 14.96 2.75 -12.43
CA ASP A 39 14.57 2.96 -13.82
C ASP A 39 15.16 4.28 -14.34
N PRO A 40 16.11 4.24 -15.30
CA PRO A 40 16.72 5.45 -15.84
C PRO A 40 15.76 6.35 -16.64
N ALA A 41 14.56 5.85 -16.97
CA ALA A 41 13.53 6.65 -17.63
C ALA A 41 12.78 7.55 -16.62
N VAL A 42 12.87 7.26 -15.33
CA VAL A 42 12.26 8.06 -14.27
C VAL A 42 13.10 9.32 -14.05
N SER A 43 12.46 10.48 -14.12
CA SER A 43 13.07 11.78 -13.84
C SER A 43 12.32 12.49 -12.71
N PHE A 44 13.05 13.17 -11.85
CA PHE A 44 12.51 13.99 -10.76
C PHE A 44 13.42 15.19 -10.55
N GLY A 45 12.94 16.26 -9.95
CA GLY A 45 13.67 17.55 -9.85
C GLY A 45 15.10 17.44 -9.28
N SER A 46 15.31 16.60 -8.26
CA SER A 46 16.63 16.31 -7.69
C SER A 46 16.82 14.80 -7.55
N MET A 47 17.67 14.20 -8.37
CA MET A 47 17.98 12.77 -8.35
C MET A 47 19.32 12.49 -7.65
N ALA A 48 19.36 11.43 -6.88
CA ALA A 48 20.57 10.82 -6.36
C ALA A 48 21.14 9.80 -7.37
N GLY A 49 22.42 9.52 -7.29
CA GLY A 49 23.09 8.51 -8.15
C GLY A 49 22.86 7.06 -7.69
N SER A 50 22.40 6.85 -6.46
CA SER A 50 22.07 5.54 -5.88
C SER A 50 21.03 5.66 -4.78
N ALA A 51 20.41 4.53 -4.40
CA ALA A 51 19.49 4.47 -3.27
C ALA A 51 20.15 4.96 -1.96
N ALA A 52 21.41 4.58 -1.72
CA ALA A 52 22.14 5.01 -0.53
C ALA A 52 22.37 6.52 -0.47
N GLU A 53 22.62 7.16 -1.61
CA GLU A 53 22.90 8.59 -1.66
C GLU A 53 21.69 9.48 -1.30
N VAL A 54 20.46 8.97 -1.32
CA VAL A 54 19.31 9.77 -0.86
C VAL A 54 19.37 10.06 0.64
N ALA A 55 20.13 9.29 1.39
CA ALA A 55 20.33 9.47 2.83
C ALA A 55 21.27 10.63 3.19
N ASP A 56 22.03 11.18 2.22
CA ASP A 56 22.97 12.24 2.48
C ASP A 56 22.25 13.49 2.99
N SER A 57 22.53 13.83 4.25
CA SER A 57 21.90 14.94 4.98
C SER A 57 20.38 14.83 5.15
N ALA A 58 19.76 13.69 4.85
CA ALA A 58 18.33 13.48 4.99
C ALA A 58 17.95 13.38 6.48
N GLU A 59 16.91 14.11 6.87
CA GLU A 59 16.28 14.02 8.18
C GLU A 59 15.25 12.89 8.24
N ALA A 60 14.71 12.51 7.09
CA ALA A 60 13.93 11.30 6.91
C ALA A 60 14.15 10.68 5.53
N VAL A 61 13.96 9.35 5.43
CA VAL A 61 14.00 8.64 4.16
C VAL A 61 12.68 7.87 3.99
N VAL A 62 12.01 8.12 2.86
CA VAL A 62 10.76 7.46 2.48
C VAL A 62 11.06 6.37 1.47
N LEU A 63 10.51 5.18 1.69
CA LEU A 63 10.51 4.07 0.74
C LEU A 63 9.10 3.88 0.20
N MET A 64 8.95 3.80 -1.13
CA MET A 64 7.70 3.46 -1.81
C MET A 64 7.97 2.41 -2.88
N LEU A 65 8.17 1.17 -2.44
CA LEU A 65 8.76 0.08 -3.19
C LEU A 65 7.76 -1.07 -3.43
N PRO A 66 7.99 -1.94 -4.43
CA PRO A 66 7.02 -2.97 -4.84
C PRO A 66 6.70 -4.02 -3.76
N ASN A 67 7.68 -4.41 -2.95
CA ASN A 67 7.55 -5.50 -1.99
C ASN A 67 8.66 -5.50 -0.93
N SER A 68 8.50 -6.34 0.10
CA SER A 68 9.42 -6.47 1.24
C SER A 68 10.85 -6.88 0.84
N ALA A 69 11.00 -7.70 -0.20
CA ALA A 69 12.33 -8.15 -0.65
C ALA A 69 13.12 -6.97 -1.21
N VAL A 70 12.48 -6.10 -2.00
CA VAL A 70 13.11 -4.89 -2.52
C VAL A 70 13.41 -3.90 -1.40
N VAL A 71 12.50 -3.72 -0.43
CA VAL A 71 12.74 -2.89 0.76
C VAL A 71 13.99 -3.38 1.51
N ARG A 72 14.08 -4.68 1.77
CA ARG A 72 15.23 -5.29 2.44
C ARG A 72 16.52 -5.08 1.66
N SER A 73 16.52 -5.34 0.35
CA SER A 73 17.70 -5.17 -0.51
C SER A 73 18.19 -3.72 -0.52
N VAL A 74 17.28 -2.76 -0.71
CA VAL A 74 17.63 -1.32 -0.69
C VAL A 74 18.24 -0.90 0.64
N LEU A 75 17.69 -1.39 1.76
CA LEU A 75 18.20 -1.04 3.09
C LEU A 75 19.56 -1.67 3.40
N LEU A 76 19.75 -2.94 3.05
CA LEU A 76 20.89 -3.72 3.50
C LEU A 76 21.94 -3.90 2.40
N ASP A 77 21.54 -4.38 1.19
CA ASP A 77 22.46 -4.73 0.12
C ASP A 77 22.96 -3.48 -0.62
N ASP A 78 22.06 -2.51 -0.90
CA ASP A 78 22.41 -1.22 -1.52
C ASP A 78 22.98 -0.22 -0.52
N GLY A 79 22.99 -0.56 0.79
CA GLY A 79 23.68 0.19 1.84
C GLY A 79 22.96 1.45 2.30
N LEU A 80 21.66 1.64 2.00
CA LEU A 80 20.91 2.83 2.40
C LEU A 80 20.92 3.02 3.92
N LEU A 81 20.60 1.95 4.68
CA LEU A 81 20.56 2.03 6.14
C LEU A 81 21.95 2.35 6.74
N ALA A 82 23.03 1.85 6.13
CA ALA A 82 24.38 2.13 6.58
C ALA A 82 24.78 3.61 6.39
N ARG A 83 24.14 4.31 5.46
CA ARG A 83 24.40 5.72 5.13
C ARG A 83 23.49 6.71 5.86
N MET A 84 22.39 6.24 6.44
CA MET A 84 21.50 7.09 7.22
C MET A 84 22.20 7.62 8.48
N THR A 85 21.95 8.88 8.80
CA THR A 85 22.48 9.53 10.01
C THR A 85 21.63 9.11 11.23
N PRO A 86 22.26 8.78 12.39
CA PRO A 86 21.51 8.55 13.63
C PRO A 86 20.56 9.70 13.94
N GLY A 87 19.31 9.39 14.28
CA GLY A 87 18.24 10.36 14.51
C GLY A 87 17.39 10.69 13.25
N ALA A 88 17.84 10.34 12.04
CA ALA A 88 16.99 10.40 10.86
C ALA A 88 15.92 9.29 10.91
N VAL A 89 14.71 9.58 10.42
CA VAL A 89 13.59 8.61 10.45
C VAL A 89 13.52 7.83 9.15
N LEU A 90 13.49 6.50 9.23
CA LEU A 90 13.18 5.62 8.11
C LEU A 90 11.66 5.42 8.03
N ILE A 91 11.06 5.71 6.88
CA ILE A 91 9.61 5.61 6.67
C ILE A 91 9.33 4.65 5.51
N ASP A 92 8.80 3.46 5.81
CA ASP A 92 8.37 2.51 4.77
C ASP A 92 6.87 2.69 4.47
N MET A 93 6.58 3.32 3.34
CA MET A 93 5.20 3.53 2.84
C MET A 93 4.78 2.43 1.84
N SER A 94 5.61 1.43 1.62
CA SER A 94 5.33 0.26 0.78
C SER A 94 4.25 -0.63 1.40
N SER A 95 3.88 -1.70 0.70
CA SER A 95 3.07 -2.79 1.29
C SER A 95 4.00 -3.97 1.58
N SER A 96 4.51 -4.00 2.81
CA SER A 96 5.54 -4.93 3.28
C SER A 96 5.00 -5.95 4.28
N GLU A 97 5.73 -7.04 4.47
CA GLU A 97 5.43 -8.08 5.46
C GLU A 97 5.71 -7.57 6.89
N PRO A 98 4.71 -7.57 7.81
CA PRO A 98 4.87 -6.98 9.13
C PRO A 98 5.98 -7.58 9.99
N VAL A 99 6.23 -8.88 9.86
CA VAL A 99 7.30 -9.57 10.59
C VAL A 99 8.66 -9.10 10.09
N GLY A 100 8.88 -9.08 8.76
CA GLY A 100 10.11 -8.57 8.16
C GLY A 100 10.34 -7.08 8.47
N THR A 101 9.27 -6.28 8.55
CA THR A 101 9.35 -4.87 8.97
C THR A 101 9.92 -4.74 10.37
N ARG A 102 9.48 -5.58 11.33
CA ARG A 102 10.01 -5.58 12.70
C ARG A 102 11.48 -5.98 12.77
N GLU A 103 11.90 -6.94 11.94
CA GLU A 103 13.31 -7.34 11.84
C GLU A 103 14.17 -6.17 11.31
N LEU A 104 13.71 -5.48 10.25
CA LEU A 104 14.40 -4.31 9.71
C LEU A 104 14.43 -3.15 10.68
N ALA A 105 13.35 -2.93 11.42
CA ALA A 105 13.29 -1.90 12.45
C ALA A 105 14.31 -2.15 13.59
N ALA A 106 14.48 -3.40 14.01
CA ALA A 106 15.51 -3.73 15.02
C ALA A 106 16.93 -3.42 14.51
N LEU A 107 17.23 -3.75 13.23
CA LEU A 107 18.52 -3.41 12.62
C LEU A 107 18.73 -1.89 12.47
N ALA A 108 17.65 -1.15 12.21
CA ALA A 108 17.69 0.30 12.11
C ALA A 108 17.92 0.96 13.50
N ASP A 109 17.27 0.43 14.54
CA ASP A 109 17.40 0.90 15.91
C ASP A 109 18.84 0.72 16.46
N GLU A 110 19.52 -0.39 16.11
CA GLU A 110 20.95 -0.60 16.41
C GLU A 110 21.86 0.51 15.87
N ARG A 111 21.38 1.26 14.86
CA ARG A 111 22.07 2.41 14.25
C ARG A 111 21.54 3.76 14.71
N GLY A 112 20.58 3.77 15.64
CA GLY A 112 19.92 4.98 16.09
C GLY A 112 18.99 5.59 15.03
N VAL A 113 18.49 4.78 14.10
CA VAL A 113 17.56 5.17 13.04
C VAL A 113 16.17 4.60 13.36
N PRO A 114 15.26 5.37 13.96
CA PRO A 114 13.90 4.89 14.23
C PRO A 114 13.15 4.64 12.92
N MET A 115 12.34 3.57 12.91
CA MET A 115 11.54 3.19 11.75
C MET A 115 10.05 3.40 12.00
N VAL A 116 9.37 3.96 11.01
CA VAL A 116 7.90 4.08 10.91
C VAL A 116 7.45 3.32 9.67
N ASP A 117 6.55 2.38 9.80
CA ASP A 117 5.84 1.78 8.69
C ASP A 117 4.53 2.54 8.46
N ALA A 118 4.35 3.10 7.27
CA ALA A 118 3.27 4.02 6.96
C ALA A 118 2.56 3.70 5.63
N PRO A 119 2.11 2.44 5.42
CA PRO A 119 1.44 2.07 4.19
C PRO A 119 0.18 2.88 3.94
N VAL A 120 -0.17 3.00 2.66
CA VAL A 120 -1.22 3.90 2.19
C VAL A 120 -2.40 3.17 1.56
N SER A 121 -3.57 3.81 1.60
CA SER A 121 -4.76 3.40 0.88
C SER A 121 -5.38 4.60 0.17
N GLY A 122 -5.77 4.43 -1.11
CA GLY A 122 -6.33 5.49 -1.96
C GLY A 122 -5.83 5.43 -3.41
N GLY A 123 -4.81 4.57 -3.68
CA GLY A 123 -4.22 4.37 -5.01
C GLY A 123 -3.59 5.64 -5.57
N VAL A 124 -3.24 5.61 -6.85
CA VAL A 124 -2.57 6.72 -7.55
C VAL A 124 -3.39 8.01 -7.48
N ARG A 125 -4.71 7.92 -7.65
CA ARG A 125 -5.60 9.09 -7.53
C ARG A 125 -5.51 9.76 -6.16
N GLY A 126 -5.40 8.95 -5.09
CA GLY A 126 -5.20 9.46 -3.73
C GLY A 126 -3.84 10.09 -3.51
N ALA A 127 -2.78 9.53 -4.11
CA ALA A 127 -1.43 10.08 -4.06
C ALA A 127 -1.36 11.47 -4.74
N VAL A 128 -1.90 11.58 -5.96
CA VAL A 128 -1.98 12.85 -6.70
C VAL A 128 -2.79 13.90 -5.93
N ALA A 129 -3.92 13.51 -5.35
CA ALA A 129 -4.80 14.44 -4.63
C ALA A 129 -4.37 14.76 -3.18
N GLY A 130 -3.31 14.11 -2.63
CA GLY A 130 -2.94 14.23 -1.22
C GLY A 130 -4.05 13.75 -0.27
N SER A 131 -4.82 12.76 -0.69
CA SER A 131 -6.00 12.30 0.04
C SER A 131 -5.89 10.85 0.53
N LEU A 132 -4.66 10.35 0.65
CA LEU A 132 -4.41 8.99 1.13
C LEU A 132 -4.89 8.80 2.58
N MET A 133 -5.32 7.58 2.89
CA MET A 133 -5.39 7.09 4.25
C MET A 133 -4.02 6.46 4.58
N ILE A 134 -3.36 6.95 5.60
CA ILE A 134 -2.03 6.49 6.03
C ILE A 134 -2.16 5.79 7.38
N MET A 135 -1.64 4.57 7.47
CA MET A 135 -1.68 3.73 8.67
C MET A 135 -0.26 3.67 9.26
N ALA A 136 0.06 4.56 10.19
CA ALA A 136 1.40 4.67 10.75
C ALA A 136 1.59 3.71 11.93
N GLY A 137 2.56 2.81 11.83
CA GLY A 137 3.08 1.98 12.91
C GLY A 137 4.48 2.46 13.32
N GLY A 138 4.77 2.43 14.60
CA GLY A 138 6.04 2.88 15.15
C GLY A 138 5.87 3.44 16.56
N ASP A 139 6.98 3.83 17.19
CA ASP A 139 6.94 4.51 18.47
C ASP A 139 6.31 5.90 18.33
N ALA A 140 5.70 6.37 19.41
CA ALA A 140 4.92 7.61 19.41
C ALA A 140 5.73 8.85 19.00
N GLU A 141 6.99 8.93 19.43
CA GLU A 141 7.86 10.08 19.16
C GLU A 141 8.28 10.17 17.68
N PRO A 142 8.82 9.10 17.02
CA PRO A 142 9.08 9.11 15.58
C PRO A 142 7.83 9.36 14.73
N VAL A 143 6.69 8.74 15.07
CA VAL A 143 5.43 8.96 14.37
C VAL A 143 4.97 10.41 14.49
N ALA A 144 5.10 11.02 15.67
CA ALA A 144 4.77 12.43 15.86
C ALA A 144 5.71 13.35 15.05
N ALA A 145 7.01 13.03 15.01
CA ALA A 145 8.00 13.82 14.27
C ALA A 145 7.72 13.88 12.77
N VAL A 146 7.21 12.80 12.17
CA VAL A 146 6.94 12.74 10.73
C VAL A 146 5.48 13.07 10.37
N ARG A 147 4.60 13.26 11.35
CA ARG A 147 3.16 13.45 11.15
C ARG A 147 2.84 14.59 10.18
N GLY A 148 3.41 15.77 10.36
CA GLY A 148 3.16 16.93 9.50
C GLY A 148 3.51 16.65 8.04
N MET A 149 4.62 15.95 7.79
CA MET A 149 5.00 15.49 6.44
C MET A 149 3.99 14.48 5.89
N LEU A 150 3.54 13.50 6.68
CA LEU A 150 2.55 12.51 6.24
C LEU A 150 1.19 13.16 5.94
N GLU A 151 0.80 14.21 6.66
CA GLU A 151 -0.44 14.96 6.44
C GLU A 151 -0.46 15.74 5.11
N VAL A 152 0.71 16.03 4.51
CA VAL A 152 0.80 16.53 3.12
C VAL A 152 0.35 15.48 2.10
N LEU A 153 0.62 14.21 2.39
CA LEU A 153 0.36 13.07 1.49
C LEU A 153 -1.05 12.49 1.66
N GLY A 154 -1.65 12.67 2.82
CA GLY A 154 -2.91 12.03 3.14
C GLY A 154 -3.86 12.88 3.96
N LYS A 155 -5.15 12.75 3.66
CA LYS A 155 -6.24 13.42 4.43
C LYS A 155 -6.40 12.88 5.85
N ARG A 156 -5.84 11.70 6.15
CA ARG A 156 -5.93 11.06 7.46
C ARG A 156 -4.70 10.21 7.74
N VAL A 157 -4.00 10.53 8.80
CA VAL A 157 -2.88 9.77 9.35
C VAL A 157 -3.32 9.15 10.67
N LEU A 158 -3.37 7.82 10.73
CA LEU A 158 -3.71 7.08 11.95
C LEU A 158 -2.45 6.43 12.51
N HIS A 159 -2.11 6.73 13.75
CA HIS A 159 -1.15 5.93 14.50
C HIS A 159 -1.87 4.66 14.99
N VAL A 160 -1.49 3.50 14.46
CA VAL A 160 -2.22 2.25 14.62
C VAL A 160 -1.56 1.24 15.56
N GLY A 161 -0.38 1.57 16.10
CA GLY A 161 0.33 0.73 17.06
C GLY A 161 1.85 0.75 16.86
N PRO A 162 2.58 -0.19 17.46
CA PRO A 162 4.03 -0.29 17.32
C PRO A 162 4.44 -0.62 15.87
N VAL A 163 5.74 -0.56 15.59
CA VAL A 163 6.31 -0.86 14.27
C VAL A 163 5.81 -2.21 13.73
N GLY A 164 5.45 -2.22 12.44
CA GLY A 164 4.80 -3.32 11.74
C GLY A 164 3.26 -3.33 11.85
N ALA A 165 2.65 -2.49 12.72
CA ALA A 165 1.21 -2.43 12.87
C ALA A 165 0.52 -1.81 11.66
N GLY A 166 1.13 -0.83 11.01
CA GLY A 166 0.64 -0.23 9.77
C GLY A 166 0.56 -1.25 8.64
N HIS A 167 1.66 -1.95 8.36
CA HIS A 167 1.72 -3.01 7.35
C HIS A 167 0.73 -4.15 7.66
N ALA A 168 0.62 -4.56 8.94
CA ALA A 168 -0.35 -5.57 9.36
C ALA A 168 -1.78 -5.12 9.04
N LEU A 169 -2.17 -3.91 9.45
CA LEU A 169 -3.52 -3.39 9.22
C LEU A 169 -3.80 -3.21 7.73
N LYS A 170 -2.81 -2.75 6.95
CA LYS A 170 -2.94 -2.61 5.49
C LYS A 170 -3.20 -3.96 4.82
N ALA A 171 -2.44 -4.99 5.16
CA ALA A 171 -2.62 -6.33 4.60
C ALA A 171 -4.00 -6.91 4.96
N LEU A 172 -4.41 -6.81 6.22
CA LEU A 172 -5.73 -7.26 6.68
C LEU A 172 -6.87 -6.49 5.99
N ASN A 173 -6.75 -5.17 5.82
CA ASN A 173 -7.71 -4.38 5.04
C ASN A 173 -7.81 -4.86 3.60
N ASN A 174 -6.69 -5.18 2.94
CA ASN A 174 -6.71 -5.63 1.56
C ASN A 174 -7.24 -7.06 1.43
N LEU A 175 -7.00 -7.95 2.40
CA LEU A 175 -7.65 -9.25 2.48
C LEU A 175 -9.18 -9.11 2.56
N LEU A 176 -9.69 -8.26 3.45
CA LEU A 176 -11.13 -7.96 3.53
C LEU A 176 -11.67 -7.40 2.22
N SER A 177 -10.98 -6.41 1.64
CA SER A 177 -11.39 -5.77 0.38
C SER A 177 -11.48 -6.76 -0.79
N ALA A 178 -10.51 -7.67 -0.92
CA ALA A 178 -10.47 -8.69 -1.95
C ALA A 178 -11.55 -9.76 -1.75
N THR A 179 -11.71 -10.24 -0.51
CA THR A 179 -12.74 -11.23 -0.18
C THR A 179 -14.15 -10.67 -0.39
N HIS A 180 -14.40 -9.42 0.02
CA HIS A 180 -15.66 -8.75 -0.25
C HIS A 180 -15.92 -8.57 -1.77
N LEU A 181 -14.88 -8.29 -2.55
CA LEU A 181 -15.03 -8.16 -4.00
C LEU A 181 -15.39 -9.50 -4.63
N LEU A 182 -14.71 -10.57 -4.23
CA LEU A 182 -14.95 -11.92 -4.74
C LEU A 182 -16.39 -12.37 -4.42
N VAL A 183 -16.78 -12.39 -3.15
CA VAL A 183 -18.09 -12.87 -2.73
C VAL A 183 -19.25 -12.00 -3.28
N SER A 184 -19.05 -10.68 -3.39
CA SER A 184 -20.06 -9.81 -4.00
C SER A 184 -20.17 -10.07 -5.51
N SER A 185 -19.07 -10.42 -6.19
CA SER A 185 -19.11 -10.78 -7.61
C SER A 185 -19.86 -12.08 -7.85
N GLU A 186 -19.63 -13.10 -7.04
CA GLU A 186 -20.42 -14.36 -7.09
C GLU A 186 -21.91 -14.09 -6.87
N ALA A 187 -22.27 -13.33 -5.83
CA ALA A 187 -23.65 -13.00 -5.53
C ALA A 187 -24.33 -12.23 -6.67
N MET A 188 -23.64 -11.27 -7.30
CA MET A 188 -24.15 -10.50 -8.42
C MET A 188 -24.34 -11.37 -9.66
N LEU A 189 -23.45 -12.30 -9.94
CA LEU A 189 -23.58 -13.25 -11.05
C LEU A 189 -24.78 -14.19 -10.84
N VAL A 190 -24.89 -14.80 -9.66
CA VAL A 190 -26.03 -15.67 -9.33
C VAL A 190 -27.36 -14.93 -9.44
N GLY A 191 -27.45 -13.70 -8.94
CA GLY A 191 -28.66 -12.89 -9.05
C GLY A 191 -29.02 -12.56 -10.51
N LYS A 192 -28.02 -12.22 -11.32
CA LYS A 192 -28.18 -11.97 -12.75
C LYS A 192 -28.71 -13.20 -13.49
N GLU A 193 -28.16 -14.39 -13.23
CA GLU A 193 -28.65 -15.65 -13.83
C GLU A 193 -30.08 -15.98 -13.36
N PHE A 194 -30.46 -15.59 -12.15
CA PHE A 194 -31.84 -15.71 -11.67
C PHE A 194 -32.78 -14.69 -12.32
N GLY A 195 -32.29 -13.69 -13.05
CA GLY A 195 -33.08 -12.67 -13.73
C GLY A 195 -33.26 -11.37 -12.93
N LEU A 196 -32.45 -11.13 -11.91
CA LEU A 196 -32.44 -9.85 -11.19
C LEU A 196 -31.66 -8.79 -11.96
N ASP A 197 -32.15 -7.56 -11.91
CA ASP A 197 -31.43 -6.41 -12.48
C ASP A 197 -30.24 -6.04 -11.59
N PRO A 198 -29.00 -5.95 -12.12
CA PRO A 198 -27.81 -5.67 -11.33
C PRO A 198 -27.82 -4.32 -10.61
N GLU A 199 -28.42 -3.27 -11.16
CA GLU A 199 -28.51 -1.95 -10.52
C GLU A 199 -29.44 -2.01 -9.32
N VAL A 200 -30.60 -2.66 -9.48
CA VAL A 200 -31.57 -2.89 -8.39
C VAL A 200 -30.97 -3.77 -7.29
N MET A 201 -30.22 -4.81 -7.67
CA MET A 201 -29.50 -5.64 -6.70
C MET A 201 -28.54 -4.81 -5.86
N LEU A 202 -27.72 -3.96 -6.49
CA LEU A 202 -26.75 -3.11 -5.77
C LEU A 202 -27.47 -2.11 -4.85
N GLU A 203 -28.57 -1.51 -5.29
CA GLU A 203 -29.37 -0.62 -4.44
C GLU A 203 -29.86 -1.36 -3.18
N ALA A 204 -30.46 -2.53 -3.36
CA ALA A 204 -30.97 -3.34 -2.25
C ALA A 204 -29.86 -3.82 -1.30
N ILE A 205 -28.73 -4.32 -1.84
CA ILE A 205 -27.59 -4.78 -1.05
C ILE A 205 -26.98 -3.61 -0.27
N ASN A 206 -26.81 -2.45 -0.91
CA ASN A 206 -26.20 -1.28 -0.29
C ASN A 206 -27.10 -0.65 0.79
N GLY A 207 -28.42 -0.83 0.71
CA GLY A 207 -29.38 -0.48 1.77
C GLY A 207 -29.50 -1.52 2.88
N SER A 208 -28.76 -2.62 2.82
CA SER A 208 -28.88 -3.77 3.70
C SER A 208 -27.53 -4.20 4.30
N SER A 209 -27.52 -5.28 5.09
CA SER A 209 -26.34 -5.78 5.78
C SER A 209 -25.23 -6.35 4.87
N GLY A 210 -25.51 -6.60 3.60
CA GLY A 210 -24.53 -7.05 2.60
C GLY A 210 -23.64 -5.93 2.04
N SER A 211 -23.86 -4.68 2.46
CA SER A 211 -23.09 -3.53 2.00
C SER A 211 -21.59 -3.63 2.32
N SER A 212 -20.76 -3.25 1.36
CA SER A 212 -19.31 -3.19 1.50
C SER A 212 -18.71 -2.11 0.58
N ALA A 213 -17.45 -1.76 0.78
CA ALA A 213 -16.75 -0.86 -0.15
C ALA A 213 -16.72 -1.41 -1.60
N SER A 214 -16.81 -2.73 -1.78
CA SER A 214 -16.91 -3.35 -3.10
C SER A 214 -18.25 -3.06 -3.75
N THR A 215 -19.37 -3.23 -3.04
CA THR A 215 -20.71 -3.01 -3.56
C THR A 215 -21.04 -1.51 -3.73
N VAL A 216 -20.56 -0.66 -2.79
CA VAL A 216 -20.82 0.79 -2.81
C VAL A 216 -19.96 1.53 -3.84
N ASN A 217 -18.71 1.12 -4.02
CA ASN A 217 -17.76 1.89 -4.83
C ASN A 217 -17.26 1.16 -6.07
N LYS A 218 -16.82 -0.10 -5.94
CA LYS A 218 -16.14 -0.79 -7.06
C LYS A 218 -17.13 -1.25 -8.12
N TRP A 219 -18.21 -1.88 -7.72
CA TRP A 219 -19.23 -2.35 -8.63
C TRP A 219 -19.83 -1.23 -9.47
N PRO A 220 -20.38 -0.14 -8.90
CA PRO A 220 -20.98 0.92 -9.70
C PRO A 220 -20.00 1.63 -10.64
N ARG A 221 -18.74 1.79 -10.20
CA ARG A 221 -17.78 2.62 -10.93
C ARG A 221 -17.00 1.88 -12.01
N PHE A 222 -16.68 0.60 -11.78
CA PHE A 222 -15.71 -0.12 -12.60
C PHE A 222 -16.24 -1.43 -13.18
N MET A 223 -17.26 -2.03 -12.56
CA MET A 223 -17.70 -3.39 -12.93
C MET A 223 -19.02 -3.40 -13.68
N LEU A 224 -20.03 -2.62 -13.30
CA LEU A 224 -21.29 -2.51 -14.06
C LEU A 224 -21.05 -2.05 -15.50
N GLY A 225 -20.29 -0.97 -15.66
CA GLY A 225 -19.89 -0.42 -16.96
C GLY A 225 -18.76 -1.19 -17.65
N ARG A 226 -18.22 -2.25 -17.02
CA ARG A 226 -17.13 -3.11 -17.52
C ARG A 226 -15.84 -2.36 -17.87
N GLY A 227 -15.56 -1.23 -17.21
CA GLY A 227 -14.34 -0.44 -17.40
C GLY A 227 -13.10 -1.14 -16.85
N PHE A 228 -13.21 -1.78 -15.67
CA PHE A 228 -12.13 -2.49 -14.98
C PHE A 228 -10.83 -1.68 -14.85
N ASP A 229 -10.96 -0.40 -14.52
CA ASP A 229 -9.89 0.60 -14.51
C ASP A 229 -9.75 1.29 -13.14
N SER A 230 -9.86 0.51 -12.07
CA SER A 230 -9.74 1.05 -10.71
C SER A 230 -8.35 1.60 -10.40
N GLY A 231 -7.33 1.17 -11.16
CA GLY A 231 -5.94 1.56 -11.03
C GLY A 231 -5.16 0.77 -9.98
N PHE A 232 -5.67 -0.41 -9.58
CA PHE A 232 -4.95 -1.32 -8.67
C PHE A 232 -4.86 -2.72 -9.25
N GLY A 233 -3.64 -3.19 -9.51
CA GLY A 233 -3.40 -4.47 -10.18
C GLY A 233 -3.84 -5.69 -9.35
N LEU A 234 -4.35 -6.71 -10.04
CA LEU A 234 -4.82 -7.96 -9.45
C LEU A 234 -3.69 -8.68 -8.69
N ARG A 235 -2.49 -8.75 -9.27
CA ARG A 235 -1.32 -9.39 -8.64
C ARG A 235 -0.81 -8.65 -7.42
N LEU A 236 -0.97 -7.32 -7.38
CA LEU A 236 -0.66 -6.53 -6.17
C LEU A 236 -1.66 -6.82 -5.05
N MET A 237 -2.96 -6.97 -5.38
CA MET A 237 -3.97 -7.37 -4.42
C MET A 237 -3.67 -8.77 -3.86
N LEU A 238 -3.37 -9.73 -4.73
CA LEU A 238 -3.00 -11.09 -4.32
C LEU A 238 -1.75 -11.11 -3.43
N LYS A 239 -0.73 -10.31 -3.74
CA LYS A 239 0.45 -10.14 -2.87
C LYS A 239 0.03 -9.70 -1.48
N ASP A 240 -0.81 -8.68 -1.35
CA ASP A 240 -1.24 -8.14 -0.06
C ASP A 240 -2.11 -9.15 0.72
N MET A 241 -2.95 -9.92 0.03
CA MET A 241 -3.70 -11.03 0.65
C MET A 241 -2.78 -12.11 1.22
N ARG A 242 -1.72 -12.48 0.48
CA ARG A 242 -0.70 -13.44 0.94
C ARG A 242 0.04 -12.93 2.18
N ILE A 243 0.34 -11.64 2.26
CA ILE A 243 0.92 -11.02 3.46
C ILE A 243 -0.02 -11.20 4.67
N ALA A 244 -1.33 -10.95 4.48
CA ALA A 244 -2.31 -11.13 5.56
C ALA A 244 -2.43 -12.58 6.04
N VAL A 245 -2.46 -13.55 5.12
CA VAL A 245 -2.48 -14.98 5.46
C VAL A 245 -1.16 -15.40 6.12
N GLY A 246 -0.02 -14.88 5.67
CA GLY A 246 1.28 -15.08 6.32
C GLY A 246 1.28 -14.56 7.76
N LEU A 247 0.71 -13.37 7.99
CA LEU A 247 0.55 -12.81 9.34
C LEU A 247 -0.35 -13.69 10.22
N ALA A 248 -1.46 -14.20 9.68
CA ALA A 248 -2.34 -15.13 10.40
C ALA A 248 -1.60 -16.39 10.88
N LYS A 249 -0.75 -16.96 10.01
CA LYS A 249 0.12 -18.09 10.36
C LYS A 249 1.12 -17.72 11.45
N ALA A 250 1.79 -16.57 11.31
CA ALA A 250 2.78 -16.10 12.30
C ALA A 250 2.16 -15.82 13.69
N THR A 251 0.87 -15.44 13.75
CA THR A 251 0.14 -15.21 15.00
C THR A 251 -0.55 -16.47 15.56
N GLY A 252 -0.49 -17.60 14.86
CA GLY A 252 -1.17 -18.83 15.24
C GLY A 252 -2.70 -18.77 15.12
N ARG A 253 -3.25 -17.79 14.38
CA ARG A 253 -4.69 -17.65 14.14
C ARG A 253 -5.03 -18.05 12.70
N PRO A 254 -5.78 -19.14 12.48
CA PRO A 254 -6.12 -19.58 11.12
C PRO A 254 -7.06 -18.58 10.43
N ALA A 255 -6.73 -18.21 9.20
CA ALA A 255 -7.55 -17.38 8.32
C ALA A 255 -8.20 -18.23 7.22
N ARG A 256 -9.02 -19.21 7.59
CA ARG A 256 -9.56 -20.22 6.66
C ARG A 256 -10.22 -19.66 5.41
N LEU A 257 -11.09 -18.66 5.57
CA LEU A 257 -11.73 -18.00 4.44
C LEU A 257 -10.71 -17.16 3.64
N GLY A 258 -9.74 -16.54 4.32
CA GLY A 258 -8.66 -15.80 3.68
C GLY A 258 -7.76 -16.70 2.83
N GLU A 259 -7.42 -17.89 3.32
CA GLU A 259 -6.65 -18.89 2.58
C GLU A 259 -7.40 -19.33 1.33
N ALA A 260 -8.68 -19.71 1.44
CA ALA A 260 -9.51 -20.06 0.29
C ALA A 260 -9.64 -18.91 -0.73
N ALA A 261 -9.80 -17.68 -0.26
CA ALA A 261 -9.84 -16.52 -1.14
C ALA A 261 -8.49 -16.31 -1.87
N VAL A 262 -7.36 -16.51 -1.19
CA VAL A 262 -6.02 -16.43 -1.81
C VAL A 262 -5.87 -17.45 -2.92
N ASP A 263 -6.34 -18.68 -2.74
CA ASP A 263 -6.27 -19.74 -3.75
C ASP A 263 -7.06 -19.35 -5.00
N LEU A 264 -8.32 -18.89 -4.84
CA LEU A 264 -9.15 -18.42 -5.95
C LEU A 264 -8.55 -17.21 -6.68
N TRP A 265 -7.98 -16.27 -5.93
CA TRP A 265 -7.28 -15.12 -6.53
C TRP A 265 -5.99 -15.53 -7.25
N ALA A 266 -5.30 -16.57 -6.78
CA ALA A 266 -4.13 -17.11 -7.47
C ALA A 266 -4.52 -17.76 -8.80
N GLU A 267 -5.60 -18.57 -8.83
CA GLU A 267 -6.13 -19.13 -10.07
C GLU A 267 -6.53 -18.04 -11.08
N ALA A 268 -7.18 -16.97 -10.62
CA ALA A 268 -7.50 -15.83 -11.48
C ALA A 268 -6.23 -15.15 -12.01
N ALA A 269 -5.20 -14.99 -11.18
CA ALA A 269 -3.92 -14.39 -11.59
C ALA A 269 -3.19 -15.22 -12.64
N ASP A 270 -3.35 -16.55 -12.64
CA ASP A 270 -2.76 -17.44 -13.64
C ASP A 270 -3.47 -17.37 -15.00
N ARG A 271 -4.76 -17.04 -15.01
CA ARG A 271 -5.59 -17.00 -16.22
C ARG A 271 -5.76 -15.60 -16.85
N LEU A 272 -5.64 -14.54 -16.03
CA LEU A 272 -5.82 -13.16 -16.49
C LEU A 272 -4.47 -12.51 -16.91
N PRO A 273 -4.50 -11.47 -17.76
CA PRO A 273 -3.30 -10.72 -18.17
C PRO A 273 -2.44 -10.24 -17.00
N ALA A 274 -1.15 -10.04 -17.26
CA ALA A 274 -0.19 -9.63 -16.21
C ALA A 274 -0.52 -8.27 -15.59
N ASP A 275 -1.10 -7.38 -16.36
CA ASP A 275 -1.51 -6.02 -16.02
C ASP A 275 -2.98 -5.90 -15.61
N ALA A 276 -3.71 -7.03 -15.46
CA ALA A 276 -5.12 -7.03 -15.10
C ALA A 276 -5.38 -6.20 -13.82
N ASP A 277 -6.42 -5.37 -13.88
CA ASP A 277 -6.95 -4.67 -12.71
C ASP A 277 -7.63 -5.67 -11.76
N HIS A 278 -7.58 -5.42 -10.45
CA HIS A 278 -8.18 -6.34 -9.49
C HIS A 278 -9.70 -6.51 -9.63
N THR A 279 -10.38 -5.58 -10.28
CA THR A 279 -11.81 -5.68 -10.58
C THR A 279 -12.11 -6.67 -11.71
N GLU A 280 -11.10 -7.07 -12.50
CA GLU A 280 -11.23 -8.11 -13.52
C GLU A 280 -11.42 -9.53 -12.95
N ILE A 281 -11.35 -9.70 -11.63
CA ILE A 281 -11.78 -10.95 -10.98
C ILE A 281 -13.20 -11.36 -11.41
N LEU A 282 -14.07 -10.42 -11.75
CA LEU A 282 -15.39 -10.69 -12.30
C LEU A 282 -15.32 -11.42 -13.64
N ARG A 283 -14.39 -11.01 -14.54
CA ARG A 283 -14.21 -11.68 -15.85
C ARG A 283 -13.76 -13.13 -15.69
N TRP A 284 -12.91 -13.37 -14.70
CA TRP A 284 -12.47 -14.74 -14.39
C TRP A 284 -13.64 -15.60 -13.91
N LEU A 285 -14.48 -15.09 -12.99
CA LEU A 285 -15.67 -15.78 -12.52
C LEU A 285 -16.69 -16.06 -13.65
N GLU A 286 -16.86 -15.13 -14.59
CA GLU A 286 -17.74 -15.30 -15.75
C GLU A 286 -17.23 -16.36 -16.73
N ALA A 287 -15.92 -16.59 -16.80
CA ALA A 287 -15.31 -17.54 -17.73
C ALA A 287 -15.28 -19.00 -17.20
N ASP A 288 -15.51 -19.20 -15.93
CA ASP A 288 -15.53 -20.53 -15.28
C ASP A 288 -16.86 -21.29 -15.53
N HIS A 289 -17.75 -20.71 -16.32
CA HIS A 289 -19.03 -21.28 -16.78
C HIS A 289 -19.09 -21.28 -18.30
#